data_4c163b6a3cf7246cc0d4a34dca92270e
#
_entry.id   4c163b6a3cf7246cc0d4a34dca92270e
#
_cell.length_a   1.000
_cell.length_b   1.000
_cell.length_c   1.000
_cell.angle_alpha   90.00
_cell.angle_beta   90.00
_cell.angle_gamma   90.00
#
_symmetry.space_group_name_H-M   'P 1'
#
loop_
_entity.id
_entity.type
_entity.pdbx_description
1 polymer ?
#
loop_
_entity_poly.entity_id
_entity_poly.type
_entity_poly.pdbx_seq_one_letter_code
_entity_poly.pdbx_strand_id
1 'polypeptide(L)'
;MKCPNCGKWNTMVEEIEQDTTDRRTRTSLTGEKAKPTKIADVVPKKEPRIKTKLEELNRVLGGGVVPGSMVLIGGDPGIGKSTLLLQVSQQLAAIGGKVLYVSGEESAEQI
;
A
#
# COMPACT_ATOMS: atom_id res chain seq x y z
N MET A 1 22.80 5.12 29.95
CA MET A 1 21.80 6.20 30.18
C MET A 1 21.53 6.27 31.69
N LYS A 2 21.50 7.44 32.27
CA LYS A 2 21.29 7.65 33.70
C LYS A 2 19.79 7.77 33.98
N CYS A 3 19.29 6.99 34.98
CA CYS A 3 17.88 7.06 35.36
C CYS A 3 17.59 8.40 36.07
N PRO A 4 16.61 9.20 35.61
CA PRO A 4 16.28 10.49 36.23
C PRO A 4 15.66 10.34 37.65
N ASN A 5 15.11 9.17 37.97
CA ASN A 5 14.42 8.93 39.25
C ASN A 5 15.34 8.41 40.34
N CYS A 6 16.21 7.45 40.04
CA CYS A 6 17.12 6.87 41.04
C CYS A 6 18.60 7.28 40.88
N GLY A 7 18.97 7.99 39.82
CA GLY A 7 20.31 8.49 39.53
C GLY A 7 21.36 7.43 39.20
N LYS A 8 20.99 6.17 39.08
CA LYS A 8 21.91 5.06 38.75
C LYS A 8 22.06 4.93 37.24
N TRP A 9 23.22 4.44 36.76
CA TRP A 9 23.51 4.19 35.38
C TRP A 9 23.07 2.78 34.99
N ASN A 10 22.59 2.61 33.75
CA ASN A 10 22.20 1.32 33.13
C ASN A 10 21.18 0.50 33.95
N THR A 11 20.27 1.16 34.65
CA THR A 11 19.16 0.53 35.37
C THR A 11 17.84 0.65 34.65
N MET A 12 17.81 1.33 33.48
CA MET A 12 16.62 1.42 32.64
C MET A 12 16.57 0.23 31.68
N VAL A 13 15.49 -0.51 31.74
CA VAL A 13 15.15 -1.57 30.79
C VAL A 13 14.05 -1.02 29.91
N GLU A 14 14.20 -1.17 28.61
CA GLU A 14 13.16 -0.83 27.65
C GLU A 14 12.03 -1.86 27.80
N GLU A 15 10.94 -1.45 28.41
CA GLU A 15 9.70 -2.22 28.41
C GLU A 15 8.79 -1.67 27.33
N ILE A 16 8.45 -2.50 26.38
CA ILE A 16 7.37 -2.23 25.44
C ILE A 16 6.08 -2.46 26.23
N GLU A 17 5.48 -1.39 26.75
CA GLU A 17 4.10 -1.46 27.22
C GLU A 17 3.23 -1.89 26.02
N GLN A 18 2.87 -3.16 26.03
CA GLN A 18 1.80 -3.62 25.15
C GLN A 18 0.51 -3.03 25.72
N ASP A 19 0.12 -1.88 25.21
CA ASP A 19 -1.20 -1.32 25.44
C ASP A 19 -2.25 -2.36 25.06
N THR A 20 -2.72 -3.08 26.08
CA THR A 20 -3.77 -4.10 25.94
C THR A 20 -5.14 -3.49 25.64
N THR A 21 -5.23 -2.16 25.50
CA THR A 21 -6.48 -1.45 25.29
C THR A 21 -6.81 -1.09 23.85
N ASP A 22 -5.91 -1.31 22.89
CA ASP A 22 -6.25 -0.99 21.49
C ASP A 22 -6.30 -2.23 20.58
N ARG A 23 -7.08 -3.23 21.02
CA ARG A 23 -7.50 -4.35 20.17
C ARG A 23 -8.52 -3.94 19.10
N ARG A 24 -8.82 -2.65 18.92
CA ARG A 24 -9.95 -2.22 18.07
C ARG A 24 -9.60 -1.77 16.67
N THR A 25 -8.34 -1.74 16.25
CA THR A 25 -7.99 -1.22 14.91
C THR A 25 -6.99 -2.05 14.12
N ARG A 26 -6.77 -3.30 14.47
CA ARG A 26 -6.33 -4.24 13.46
C ARG A 26 -7.58 -4.87 12.85
N THR A 27 -8.26 -4.09 12.04
CA THR A 27 -9.17 -4.64 11.05
C THR A 27 -8.31 -5.57 10.20
N SER A 28 -8.34 -6.86 10.52
CA SER A 28 -7.84 -7.86 9.58
C SER A 28 -8.73 -7.69 8.36
N LEU A 29 -8.20 -7.11 7.31
CA LEU A 29 -8.84 -6.98 6.01
C LEU A 29 -9.18 -8.36 5.40
N THR A 30 -8.87 -9.42 6.12
CA THR A 30 -9.22 -10.79 5.77
C THR A 30 -9.73 -11.48 7.04
N GLY A 31 -11.04 -11.61 7.16
CA GLY A 31 -11.74 -12.28 8.27
C GLY A 31 -11.49 -13.78 8.37
N GLU A 32 -10.53 -14.34 7.68
CA GLU A 32 -10.09 -15.72 7.80
C GLU A 32 -8.64 -15.77 8.28
N LYS A 33 -8.41 -16.46 9.39
CA LYS A 33 -7.06 -16.81 9.83
C LYS A 33 -6.41 -17.61 8.71
N ALA A 34 -5.48 -17.00 7.98
CA ALA A 34 -4.74 -17.68 6.93
C ALA A 34 -4.03 -18.90 7.52
N LYS A 35 -4.47 -20.09 7.16
CA LYS A 35 -3.77 -21.33 7.50
C LYS A 35 -2.60 -21.51 6.52
N PRO A 36 -1.44 -21.97 6.98
CA PRO A 36 -0.33 -22.30 6.09
C PRO A 36 -0.79 -23.34 5.07
N THR A 37 -0.66 -23.03 3.78
CA THR A 37 -1.03 -23.91 2.67
C THR A 37 0.23 -24.26 1.88
N LYS A 38 0.38 -25.51 1.48
CA LYS A 38 1.50 -25.91 0.62
C LYS A 38 1.39 -25.21 -0.71
N ILE A 39 2.53 -24.74 -1.25
CA ILE A 39 2.57 -24.00 -2.51
C ILE A 39 2.01 -24.81 -3.70
N ALA A 40 2.14 -26.11 -3.65
CA ALA A 40 1.59 -27.02 -4.66
C ALA A 40 0.05 -27.09 -4.67
N ASP A 41 -0.58 -26.72 -3.55
CA ASP A 41 -2.04 -26.75 -3.38
C ASP A 41 -2.67 -25.38 -3.68
N VAL A 42 -1.85 -24.37 -3.99
CA VAL A 42 -2.32 -23.05 -4.34
C VAL A 42 -2.85 -23.07 -5.78
N VAL A 43 -4.17 -23.11 -5.91
CA VAL A 43 -4.81 -22.94 -7.21
C VAL A 43 -4.82 -21.46 -7.58
N PRO A 44 -4.24 -21.06 -8.73
CA PRO A 44 -4.27 -19.67 -9.16
C PRO A 44 -5.73 -19.25 -9.42
N LYS A 45 -6.28 -18.46 -8.52
CA LYS A 45 -7.59 -17.82 -8.76
C LYS A 45 -7.41 -16.78 -9.84
N LYS A 46 -8.23 -16.84 -10.89
CA LYS A 46 -8.33 -15.75 -11.87
C LYS A 46 -8.97 -14.56 -11.17
N GLU A 47 -8.15 -13.67 -10.64
CA GLU A 47 -8.64 -12.43 -10.06
C GLU A 47 -9.08 -11.48 -11.17
N PRO A 48 -10.22 -10.80 -11.01
CA PRO A 48 -10.66 -9.79 -11.97
C PRO A 48 -9.61 -8.67 -12.02
N ARG A 49 -9.15 -8.33 -13.22
CA ARG A 49 -8.18 -7.25 -13.43
C ARG A 49 -8.86 -6.06 -14.08
N ILE A 50 -8.57 -4.89 -13.58
CA ILE A 50 -9.06 -3.63 -14.14
C ILE A 50 -8.09 -3.23 -15.25
N LYS A 51 -8.55 -3.29 -16.49
CA LYS A 51 -7.74 -2.87 -17.66
C LYS A 51 -7.76 -1.35 -17.77
N THR A 52 -6.59 -0.78 -17.94
CA THR A 52 -6.43 0.62 -18.34
C THR A 52 -6.37 0.74 -19.86
N LYS A 53 -6.49 1.95 -20.40
CA LYS A 53 -6.28 2.20 -21.84
C LYS A 53 -4.79 2.21 -22.22
N LEU A 54 -3.90 2.09 -21.26
CA LEU A 54 -2.47 2.03 -21.45
C LEU A 54 -2.04 0.57 -21.58
N GLU A 55 -1.94 0.07 -22.80
CA GLU A 55 -1.62 -1.33 -23.08
C GLU A 55 -0.28 -1.76 -22.51
N GLU A 56 0.73 -0.89 -22.57
CA GLU A 56 2.05 -1.15 -22.02
C GLU A 56 1.99 -1.35 -20.48
N LEU A 57 1.21 -0.51 -19.79
CA LEU A 57 1.01 -0.65 -18.36
C LEU A 57 0.28 -1.95 -18.03
N ASN A 58 -0.77 -2.28 -18.77
CA ASN A 58 -1.48 -3.54 -18.60
C ASN A 58 -0.56 -4.74 -18.81
N ARG A 59 0.34 -4.68 -19.80
CA ARG A 59 1.34 -5.72 -20.05
C ARG A 59 2.29 -5.90 -18.88
N VAL A 60 2.84 -4.82 -18.35
CA VAL A 60 3.74 -4.84 -17.21
C VAL A 60 3.05 -5.38 -15.95
N LEU A 61 1.77 -5.04 -15.75
CA LEU A 61 0.95 -5.50 -14.64
C LEU A 61 0.35 -6.91 -14.85
N GLY A 62 0.72 -7.59 -15.93
CA GLY A 62 0.23 -8.94 -16.21
C GLY A 62 -1.25 -9.00 -16.62
N GLY A 63 -1.76 -7.95 -17.27
CA GLY A 63 -3.11 -7.88 -17.80
C GLY A 63 -4.03 -6.84 -17.15
N GLY A 64 -3.52 -6.01 -16.28
CA GLY A 64 -4.25 -4.92 -15.64
C GLY A 64 -4.04 -4.85 -14.13
N VAL A 65 -4.64 -3.86 -13.50
CA VAL A 65 -4.55 -3.61 -12.06
C VAL A 65 -5.39 -4.64 -11.31
N VAL A 66 -4.79 -5.31 -10.34
CA VAL A 66 -5.50 -6.24 -9.45
C VAL A 66 -6.10 -5.44 -8.28
N PRO A 67 -7.41 -5.56 -7.99
CA PRO A 67 -8.01 -4.92 -6.83
C PRO A 67 -7.29 -5.32 -5.53
N GLY A 68 -7.00 -4.34 -4.68
CA GLY A 68 -6.27 -4.57 -3.41
C GLY A 68 -4.76 -4.73 -3.55
N SER A 69 -4.20 -4.67 -4.76
CA SER A 69 -2.74 -4.69 -4.96
C SER A 69 -2.12 -3.32 -4.70
N MET A 70 -0.86 -3.33 -4.30
CA MET A 70 -0.02 -2.14 -4.21
C MET A 70 0.98 -2.16 -5.36
N VAL A 71 1.06 -1.05 -6.08
CA VAL A 71 1.99 -0.88 -7.21
C VAL A 71 2.96 0.26 -6.90
N LEU A 72 4.25 -0.03 -6.90
CA LEU A 72 5.30 0.97 -6.75
C LEU A 72 5.84 1.35 -8.13
N ILE A 73 5.83 2.66 -8.44
CA ILE A 73 6.41 3.21 -9.66
C ILE A 73 7.64 4.04 -9.28
N GLY A 74 8.81 3.53 -9.61
CA GLY A 74 10.09 4.20 -9.41
C GLY A 74 10.62 4.81 -10.71
N GLY A 75 11.51 5.79 -10.57
CA GLY A 75 12.22 6.41 -11.69
C GLY A 75 12.79 7.78 -11.31
N ASP A 76 13.62 8.33 -12.17
CA ASP A 76 14.27 9.63 -11.95
C ASP A 76 13.25 10.79 -11.93
N PRO A 77 13.60 11.92 -11.29
CA PRO A 77 12.76 13.13 -11.34
C PRO A 77 12.51 13.55 -12.81
N GLY A 78 11.27 13.96 -13.11
CA GLY A 78 10.91 14.47 -14.43
C GLY A 78 10.69 13.42 -15.52
N ILE A 79 10.77 12.11 -15.21
CA ILE A 79 10.57 11.04 -16.21
C ILE A 79 9.10 10.80 -16.58
N GLY A 80 8.16 11.45 -15.89
CA GLY A 80 6.73 11.33 -16.17
C GLY A 80 5.94 10.40 -15.24
N LYS A 81 6.47 10.06 -14.05
CA LYS A 81 5.75 9.23 -13.07
C LYS A 81 4.39 9.81 -12.68
N SER A 82 4.38 11.10 -12.30
CA SER A 82 3.15 11.79 -11.90
C SER A 82 2.15 11.87 -13.05
N THR A 83 2.61 12.16 -14.26
CA THR A 83 1.77 12.17 -15.46
C THR A 83 1.13 10.81 -15.72
N LEU A 84 1.90 9.75 -15.60
CA LEU A 84 1.38 8.38 -15.75
C LEU A 84 0.31 8.07 -14.69
N LEU A 85 0.58 8.42 -13.42
CA LEU A 85 -0.37 8.19 -12.33
C LEU A 85 -1.66 8.98 -12.52
N LEU A 86 -1.57 10.23 -12.99
CA LEU A 86 -2.76 11.05 -13.29
C LEU A 86 -3.58 10.46 -14.44
N GLN A 87 -2.94 10.01 -15.51
CA GLN A 87 -3.63 9.35 -16.62
C GLN A 87 -4.35 8.08 -16.18
N VAL A 88 -3.70 7.25 -15.36
CA VAL A 88 -4.31 6.04 -14.80
C VAL A 88 -5.49 6.41 -13.89
N SER A 89 -5.30 7.39 -13.02
CA SER A 89 -6.34 7.88 -12.10
C SER A 89 -7.58 8.38 -12.85
N GLN A 90 -7.39 9.16 -13.90
CA GLN A 90 -8.46 9.64 -14.77
C GLN A 90 -9.23 8.48 -15.41
N GLN A 91 -8.53 7.48 -15.90
CA GLN A 91 -9.15 6.32 -16.54
C GLN A 91 -9.95 5.48 -15.55
N LEU A 92 -9.40 5.26 -14.34
CA LEU A 92 -10.10 4.53 -13.28
C LEU A 92 -11.35 5.28 -12.81
N ALA A 93 -11.29 6.61 -12.71
CA ALA A 93 -12.45 7.44 -12.40
C ALA A 93 -13.52 7.36 -13.49
N ALA A 94 -13.13 7.32 -14.77
CA ALA A 94 -14.04 7.24 -15.91
C ALA A 94 -14.84 5.92 -15.96
N ILE A 95 -14.31 4.84 -15.40
CA ILE A 95 -15.04 3.55 -15.28
C ILE A 95 -15.88 3.45 -14.00
N GLY A 96 -16.09 4.57 -13.30
CA GLY A 96 -16.93 4.62 -12.09
C GLY A 96 -16.20 4.35 -10.78
N GLY A 97 -14.87 4.24 -10.80
CA GLY A 97 -14.04 4.13 -9.61
C GLY A 97 -13.92 5.47 -8.87
N LYS A 98 -13.91 5.44 -7.55
CA LYS A 98 -13.50 6.59 -6.74
C LYS A 98 -11.98 6.58 -6.61
N VAL A 99 -11.33 7.67 -7.00
CA VAL A 99 -9.88 7.81 -6.97
C VAL A 99 -9.51 8.95 -6.03
N LEU A 100 -8.57 8.69 -5.13
CA LEU A 100 -7.93 9.69 -4.29
C LEU A 100 -6.49 9.85 -4.76
N TYR A 101 -6.12 11.04 -5.20
CA TYR A 101 -4.76 11.41 -5.54
C TYR A 101 -4.17 12.26 -4.42
N VAL A 102 -3.02 11.84 -3.88
CA VAL A 102 -2.31 12.55 -2.82
C VAL A 102 -0.95 12.95 -3.36
N SER A 103 -0.66 14.24 -3.44
CA SER A 103 0.64 14.77 -3.85
C SER A 103 1.33 15.46 -2.68
N GLY A 104 2.62 15.20 -2.52
CA GLY A 104 3.50 15.91 -1.58
C GLY A 104 4.47 16.88 -2.26
N GLU A 105 4.56 16.84 -3.60
CA GLU A 105 5.52 17.64 -4.38
C GLU A 105 4.85 18.73 -5.19
N GLU A 106 3.62 18.50 -5.66
CA GLU A 106 2.89 19.40 -6.55
C GLU A 106 1.62 19.92 -5.87
N SER A 107 1.29 21.19 -6.07
CA SER A 107 0.02 21.75 -5.62
C SER A 107 -1.13 21.29 -6.53
N ALA A 108 -2.37 21.35 -6.02
CA ALA A 108 -3.56 20.98 -6.79
C ALA A 108 -3.75 21.83 -8.06
N GLU A 109 -3.13 23.02 -8.11
CA GLU A 109 -3.17 23.92 -9.24
C GLU A 109 -2.19 23.54 -10.37
N GLN A 110 -1.20 22.68 -10.05
CA GLN A 110 -0.19 22.19 -11.00
C GLN A 110 -0.52 20.82 -11.58
N ILE A 111 -1.51 20.16 -11.01
CA ILE A 111 -2.02 18.87 -11.42
C ILE A 111 -3.18 19.02 -12.40
#